data_25e11e436617b7ee74c90b1982e20f41
#
_entry.id   25e11e436617b7ee74c90b1982e20f41
#
_cell.length_a   1.000
_cell.length_b   1.000
_cell.length_c   1.000
_cell.angle_alpha   90.00
_cell.angle_beta   90.00
_cell.angle_gamma   90.00
#
_symmetry.space_group_name_H-M   'P 1'
#
loop_
_entity.id
_entity.type
_entity.pdbx_description
1 polymer ?
#
loop_
_entity_poly.entity_id
_entity_poly.type
_entity_poly.pdbx_seq_one_letter_code
_entity_poly.pdbx_strand_id
1 'polypeptide(L)'
;MNAAELAECRAIGRAYAPRWEDSRYRRDYMVVKAVRGSVVDVDGGTAKLPMKVTGVPITTACTGVRVGDVVVVDTYMHRPLAVGVLAR
;
A
#
# COMPACT_ATOMS: atom_id res chain seq x y z
N MET A 1 18.83 -9.52 -19.87
CA MET A 1 19.01 -10.29 -18.62
C MET A 1 18.92 -11.77 -18.97
N ASN A 2 19.88 -12.57 -18.54
CA ASN A 2 19.85 -14.00 -18.77
C ASN A 2 19.09 -14.72 -17.63
N ALA A 3 18.91 -16.04 -17.78
CA ALA A 3 18.15 -16.81 -16.81
C ALA A 3 18.79 -16.84 -15.43
N ALA A 4 20.11 -16.87 -15.35
CA ALA A 4 20.82 -16.87 -14.07
C ALA A 4 20.67 -15.56 -13.33
N GLU A 5 20.77 -14.43 -14.03
CA GLU A 5 20.56 -13.12 -13.46
C GLU A 5 19.11 -12.95 -12.97
N LEU A 6 18.16 -13.43 -13.73
CA LEU A 6 16.76 -13.36 -13.34
C LEU A 6 16.50 -14.18 -12.08
N ALA A 7 17.07 -15.38 -11.97
CA ALA A 7 16.93 -16.22 -10.80
C ALA A 7 17.57 -15.55 -9.56
N GLU A 8 18.71 -14.90 -9.74
CA GLU A 8 19.39 -14.18 -8.67
C GLU A 8 18.54 -12.98 -8.19
N CYS A 9 17.99 -12.21 -9.12
CA CYS A 9 17.10 -11.09 -8.78
C CYS A 9 15.88 -11.56 -8.00
N ARG A 10 15.28 -12.68 -8.38
CA ARG A 10 14.14 -13.25 -7.66
C ARG A 10 14.53 -13.70 -6.26
N ALA A 11 15.69 -14.31 -6.10
CA ALA A 11 16.17 -14.73 -4.79
C ALA A 11 16.42 -13.54 -3.86
N ILE A 12 17.03 -12.48 -4.36
CA ILE A 12 17.25 -11.25 -3.61
C ILE A 12 15.91 -10.62 -3.21
N GLY A 13 14.97 -10.52 -4.15
CA GLY A 13 13.65 -9.98 -3.88
C GLY A 13 12.93 -10.74 -2.77
N ARG A 14 13.03 -12.07 -2.76
CA ARG A 14 12.42 -12.90 -1.72
C ARG A 14 13.11 -12.72 -0.37
N ALA A 15 14.40 -12.44 -0.37
CA ALA A 15 15.15 -12.26 0.87
C ALA A 15 14.83 -10.95 1.57
N TYR A 16 14.58 -9.87 0.81
CA TYR A 16 14.41 -8.53 1.35
C TYR A 16 12.97 -8.04 1.40
N ALA A 17 12.08 -8.57 0.56
CA ALA A 17 10.68 -8.21 0.57
C ALA A 17 9.87 -9.27 1.31
N PRO A 18 8.81 -8.90 2.05
CA PRO A 18 7.88 -9.89 2.56
C PRO A 18 7.36 -10.73 1.41
N ARG A 19 7.24 -12.02 1.63
CA ARG A 19 6.74 -12.91 0.59
C ARG A 19 5.27 -12.59 0.31
N TRP A 20 5.01 -12.10 -0.87
CA TRP A 20 3.65 -11.77 -1.26
C TRP A 20 2.76 -13.03 -1.41
N GLU A 21 3.36 -14.20 -1.64
CA GLU A 21 2.63 -15.46 -1.70
C GLU A 21 2.17 -15.97 -0.33
N ASP A 22 2.67 -15.43 0.77
CA ASP A 22 2.17 -15.82 2.10
C ASP A 22 1.00 -14.98 2.55
N SER A 23 0.50 -14.10 1.69
CA SER A 23 -0.69 -13.27 1.83
C SER A 23 -0.69 -12.32 3.04
N ARG A 24 0.41 -12.23 3.78
CA ARG A 24 0.54 -11.30 4.89
C ARG A 24 0.99 -9.91 4.45
N TYR A 25 1.48 -9.79 3.24
CA TYR A 25 1.88 -8.51 2.64
C TYR A 25 1.00 -8.24 1.43
N ARG A 26 0.48 -7.01 1.36
CA ARG A 26 -0.34 -6.58 0.23
C ARG A 26 -0.15 -5.11 0.00
N ARG A 27 -0.12 -4.72 -1.26
CA ARG A 27 -0.08 -3.33 -1.68
C ARG A 27 -1.35 -3.01 -2.46
N ASP A 28 -2.03 -1.95 -2.04
CA ASP A 28 -3.27 -1.52 -2.65
C ASP A 28 -3.21 -0.04 -2.99
N TYR A 29 -3.95 0.36 -4.01
CA TYR A 29 -4.15 1.77 -4.37
C TYR A 29 -5.54 2.15 -3.90
N MET A 30 -5.62 3.11 -2.98
CA MET A 30 -6.87 3.45 -2.33
C MET A 30 -7.13 4.94 -2.38
N VAL A 31 -8.40 5.31 -2.42
CA VAL A 31 -8.82 6.71 -2.47
C VAL A 31 -9.05 7.21 -1.04
N VAL A 32 -8.50 8.37 -0.73
CA VAL A 32 -8.67 8.99 0.58
C VAL A 32 -10.08 9.55 0.70
N LYS A 33 -10.80 9.15 1.73
CA LYS A 33 -12.15 9.63 2.02
C LYS A 33 -12.20 10.63 3.18
N ALA A 34 -11.25 10.57 4.08
CA ALA A 34 -11.14 11.53 5.18
C ALA A 34 -9.70 11.62 5.64
N VAL A 35 -9.31 12.81 6.10
CA VAL A 35 -7.98 13.04 6.66
C VAL A 35 -8.16 13.51 8.10
N ARG A 36 -7.51 12.80 9.03
CA ARG A 36 -7.62 13.10 10.46
C ARG A 36 -6.23 13.16 11.09
N GLY A 37 -5.57 14.31 10.98
CA GLY A 37 -4.23 14.48 11.51
C GLY A 37 -3.22 13.57 10.80
N SER A 38 -2.67 12.61 11.53
CA SER A 38 -1.66 11.68 11.01
C SER A 38 -2.25 10.36 10.49
N VAL A 39 -3.56 10.27 10.37
CA VAL A 39 -4.23 9.07 9.85
C VAL A 39 -5.23 9.47 8.78
N VAL A 40 -5.54 8.53 7.90
CA VAL A 40 -6.52 8.73 6.83
C VAL A 40 -7.47 7.55 6.79
N ASP A 41 -8.69 7.82 6.31
CA ASP A 41 -9.65 6.77 5.99
C ASP A 41 -9.65 6.61 4.48
N VAL A 42 -9.55 5.37 4.01
CA VAL A 42 -9.38 5.06 2.60
C VAL A 42 -10.40 4.03 2.13
N ASP A 43 -10.68 4.05 0.84
CA ASP A 43 -11.57 3.10 0.19
C ASP A 43 -10.90 2.62 -1.10
N GLY A 44 -10.68 1.33 -1.20
CA GLY A 44 -10.01 0.73 -2.35
C GLY A 44 -10.78 -0.39 -3.01
N GLY A 45 -11.97 -0.70 -2.50
CA GLY A 45 -12.75 -1.81 -3.02
C GLY A 45 -13.57 -1.46 -4.25
N THR A 46 -14.23 -2.47 -4.78
CA THR A 46 -15.23 -2.33 -5.83
C THR A 46 -16.64 -2.38 -5.24
N ALA A 47 -17.64 -2.12 -6.07
CA ALA A 47 -19.03 -2.23 -5.62
C ALA A 47 -19.38 -3.65 -5.15
N LYS A 48 -18.75 -4.67 -5.74
CA LYS A 48 -18.97 -6.07 -5.35
C LYS A 48 -18.17 -6.47 -4.11
N LEU A 49 -16.96 -5.91 -3.95
CA LEU A 49 -16.07 -6.22 -2.84
C LEU A 49 -15.57 -4.90 -2.24
N PRO A 50 -16.40 -4.22 -1.48
CA PRO A 50 -16.00 -2.95 -0.88
C PRO A 50 -14.87 -3.19 0.13
N MET A 51 -13.85 -2.32 0.09
CA MET A 51 -12.74 -2.36 1.01
C MET A 51 -12.55 -0.97 1.60
N LYS A 52 -13.02 -0.79 2.82
CA LYS A 52 -12.87 0.47 3.55
C LYS A 52 -11.97 0.24 4.74
N VAL A 53 -10.94 1.04 4.86
CA VAL A 53 -10.00 0.96 5.98
C VAL A 53 -9.94 2.31 6.65
N THR A 54 -10.16 2.34 7.97
CA THR A 54 -10.13 3.56 8.76
C THR A 54 -8.88 3.64 9.61
N GLY A 55 -8.42 4.87 9.86
CA GLY A 55 -7.30 5.08 10.76
C GLY A 55 -5.97 4.58 10.22
N VAL A 56 -5.74 4.68 8.92
CA VAL A 56 -4.47 4.26 8.30
C VAL A 56 -3.40 5.31 8.60
N PRO A 57 -2.31 4.95 9.31
CA PRO A 57 -1.21 5.90 9.53
C PRO A 57 -0.58 6.32 8.20
N ILE A 58 -0.05 7.54 8.15
CA ILE A 58 0.64 8.05 6.98
C ILE A 58 2.12 8.26 7.29
N THR A 59 2.95 8.09 6.26
CA THR A 59 4.37 8.44 6.32
C THR A 59 4.54 9.90 5.93
N THR A 60 5.74 10.43 6.10
CA THR A 60 6.05 11.81 5.69
C THR A 60 5.86 12.03 4.18
N ALA A 61 5.97 10.96 3.38
CA ALA A 61 5.71 11.03 1.94
C ALA A 61 4.24 11.37 1.62
N CYS A 62 3.33 11.18 2.57
CA CYS A 62 1.91 11.48 2.41
C CYS A 62 1.53 12.83 3.04
N THR A 63 2.49 13.63 3.49
CA THR A 63 2.21 14.95 4.04
C THR A 63 1.50 15.81 3.00
N GLY A 64 0.40 16.44 3.42
CA GLY A 64 -0.42 17.25 2.50
C GLY A 64 -1.44 16.46 1.69
N VAL A 65 -1.64 15.18 2.01
CA VAL A 65 -2.66 14.37 1.36
C VAL A 65 -4.06 14.98 1.60
N ARG A 66 -4.92 14.89 0.59
CA ARG A 66 -6.28 15.44 0.64
C ARG A 66 -7.30 14.40 0.24
N VAL A 67 -8.54 14.63 0.65
CA VAL A 67 -9.67 13.81 0.22
C VAL A 67 -9.72 13.76 -1.30
N GLY A 68 -9.87 12.57 -1.84
CA GLY A 68 -9.87 12.33 -3.28
C GLY A 68 -8.52 11.91 -3.85
N ASP A 69 -7.44 12.10 -3.10
CA ASP A 69 -6.12 11.61 -3.53
C ASP A 69 -6.09 10.09 -3.51
N VAL A 70 -5.30 9.52 -4.42
CA VAL A 70 -5.03 8.09 -4.42
C VAL A 70 -3.72 7.85 -3.70
N VAL A 71 -3.75 7.00 -2.68
CA VAL A 71 -2.58 6.66 -1.90
C VAL A 71 -2.22 5.20 -2.10
N VAL A 72 -0.94 4.90 -1.97
CA VAL A 72 -0.43 3.53 -1.96
C VAL A 72 -0.44 3.07 -0.51
N VAL A 73 -1.18 2.01 -0.22
CA VAL A 73 -1.29 1.47 1.13
C VAL A 73 -0.64 0.09 1.14
N ASP A 74 0.40 -0.05 1.92
CA ASP A 74 1.03 -1.34 2.17
C ASP A 74 0.47 -1.92 3.45
N THR A 75 -0.01 -3.15 3.37
CA THR A 75 -0.53 -3.89 4.53
C THR A 75 0.38 -5.08 4.79
N TYR A 76 0.90 -5.15 5.99
CA TYR A 76 1.70 -6.28 6.43
C TYR A 76 1.16 -6.78 7.77
N MET A 77 0.78 -8.05 7.81
CA MET A 77 0.19 -8.70 8.99
C MET A 77 -0.99 -7.88 9.55
N HIS A 78 -1.89 -7.47 8.66
CA HIS A 78 -3.09 -6.69 8.97
C HIS A 78 -2.83 -5.27 9.48
N ARG A 79 -1.60 -4.77 9.31
CA ARG A 79 -1.26 -3.40 9.68
C ARG A 79 -1.08 -2.56 8.43
N PRO A 80 -2.05 -1.70 8.10
CA PRO A 80 -1.94 -0.84 6.93
C PRO A 80 -1.07 0.38 7.22
N LEU A 81 -0.38 0.86 6.18
CA LEU A 81 0.42 2.08 6.24
C LEU A 81 0.38 2.74 4.87
N ALA A 82 -0.02 4.00 4.82
CA ALA A 82 0.01 4.77 3.59
C ALA A 82 1.44 5.25 3.35
N VAL A 83 2.06 4.78 2.27
CA VAL A 83 3.48 5.00 2.01
C VAL A 83 3.75 6.00 0.88
N GLY A 84 2.74 6.39 0.12
CA GLY A 84 2.93 7.37 -0.95
C GLY A 84 1.61 7.84 -1.52
N VAL A 85 1.67 8.97 -2.24
CA VAL A 85 0.51 9.56 -2.93
C VAL A 85 0.82 9.55 -4.41
N LEU A 86 -0.12 9.04 -5.22
CA LEU A 86 0.04 9.07 -6.66
C LEU A 86 -0.08 10.51 -7.17
N ALA A 87 0.59 10.79 -8.27
CA ALA A 87 0.52 12.11 -8.91
C ALA A 87 -0.94 12.43 -9.27
N ARG A 88 -1.31 13.67 -9.01
CA ARG A 88 -2.66 14.16 -9.28
C ARG A 88 -2.85 14.51 -10.75
#